data_02e7e9acded63713e58ec144d26a2e24
#
_entry.id   02e7e9acded63713e58ec144d26a2e24
#
_cell.length_a   1.000
_cell.length_b   1.000
_cell.length_c   1.000
_cell.angle_alpha   90.00
_cell.angle_beta   90.00
_cell.angle_gamma   90.00
#
_symmetry.space_group_name_H-M   'P 1'
#
loop_
_entity.id
_entity.type
_entity.pdbx_description
1 polymer ?
#
loop_
_entity_poly.entity_id
_entity_poly.type
_entity_poly.pdbx_seq_one_letter_code
_entity_poly.pdbx_strand_id
1 'polypeptide(L)'
;AKFGSSTVEIPYYVGNGFYEEEVIDYKAITHNGILQDVVNKDSFYIIEKLGGRKALKFTFPNVQKGSILEYKYTLVTPFFFDMNGWEFQNNFPTIYSFFQTILPVNIKFNRVLYGPKKLDNHSNYIKKDGFLIPSNNGHVDSEVNIYVMKNIPSFAEESFMLSRTNYISRIAYEPLSRCRSTI
;
A
#
# COMPACT_ATOMS: atom_id res chain seq x y z
N ALA A 1 -13.95 -12.94 22.62
CA ALA A 1 -13.37 -12.80 21.29
C ALA A 1 -12.32 -11.69 21.36
N LYS A 2 -11.04 -11.99 21.10
CA LYS A 2 -10.05 -10.94 20.88
C LYS A 2 -10.48 -10.25 19.58
N PHE A 3 -10.92 -8.99 19.68
CA PHE A 3 -11.07 -8.15 18.51
C PHE A 3 -9.69 -8.09 17.87
N GLY A 4 -9.58 -8.57 16.64
CA GLY A 4 -8.36 -8.44 15.85
C GLY A 4 -7.96 -6.97 15.86
N SER A 5 -6.69 -6.71 15.84
CA SER A 5 -6.08 -5.39 16.04
C SER A 5 -6.86 -4.29 15.31
N SER A 6 -7.52 -3.41 16.07
CA SER A 6 -8.09 -2.16 15.57
C SER A 6 -7.01 -1.11 15.25
N THR A 7 -5.76 -1.49 15.37
CA THR A 7 -4.58 -0.64 15.16
C THR A 7 -3.92 -1.02 13.84
N VAL A 8 -3.58 -0.01 13.05
CA VAL A 8 -2.85 -0.13 11.79
C VAL A 8 -1.50 0.56 11.92
N GLU A 9 -0.48 -0.05 11.35
CA GLU A 9 0.86 0.51 11.21
C GLU A 9 1.23 0.48 9.72
N ILE A 10 1.55 1.65 9.16
CA ILE A 10 2.00 1.81 7.77
C ILE A 10 3.51 2.07 7.83
N PRO A 11 4.35 1.07 7.55
CA PRO A 11 5.80 1.22 7.60
C PRO A 11 6.30 2.01 6.39
N TYR A 12 7.33 2.83 6.62
CA TYR A 12 8.05 3.57 5.58
C TYR A 12 9.51 3.78 6.01
N TYR A 13 10.39 4.03 5.03
CA TYR A 13 11.82 4.19 5.24
C TYR A 13 12.21 5.67 5.27
N VAL A 14 12.97 6.07 6.30
CA VAL A 14 13.40 7.47 6.49
C VAL A 14 14.92 7.63 6.34
N GLY A 15 15.67 6.59 6.13
CA GLY A 15 17.08 6.60 5.81
C GLY A 15 17.96 7.63 6.55
N ASN A 16 18.98 8.11 5.84
CA ASN A 16 19.97 9.07 6.36
C ASN A 16 19.80 10.48 5.75
N GLY A 17 18.58 10.86 5.37
CA GLY A 17 18.25 12.22 4.94
C GLY A 17 18.38 12.53 3.46
N PHE A 18 18.87 11.62 2.60
CA PHE A 18 18.97 11.85 1.15
C PHE A 18 17.86 11.18 0.32
N TYR A 19 17.35 10.05 0.79
CA TYR A 19 16.31 9.30 0.12
C TYR A 19 15.33 8.80 1.18
N GLU A 20 14.19 9.44 1.29
CA GLU A 20 13.18 9.16 2.30
C GLU A 20 11.85 8.83 1.63
N GLU A 21 11.13 7.90 2.24
CA GLU A 21 9.72 7.68 1.92
C GLU A 21 8.86 8.60 2.77
N GLU A 22 7.72 8.98 2.24
CA GLU A 22 6.74 9.80 2.94
C GLU A 22 5.34 9.21 2.81
N VAL A 23 4.59 9.17 3.91
CA VAL A 23 3.19 8.78 3.93
C VAL A 23 2.32 10.03 3.99
N ILE A 24 1.56 10.27 2.93
CA ILE A 24 0.69 11.44 2.78
C ILE A 24 -0.77 11.04 2.50
N ASP A 25 -1.69 11.98 2.53
CA ASP A 25 -3.11 11.82 2.18
C ASP A 25 -3.81 10.66 2.92
N TYR A 26 -3.43 10.42 4.16
CA TYR A 26 -3.98 9.34 4.97
C TYR A 26 -5.30 9.73 5.64
N LYS A 27 -6.20 8.75 5.70
CA LYS A 27 -7.50 8.85 6.37
C LYS A 27 -7.93 7.47 6.83
N ALA A 28 -8.64 7.42 7.97
CA ALA A 28 -9.23 6.17 8.46
C ALA A 28 -10.62 6.43 9.08
N ILE A 29 -11.54 5.48 8.89
CA ILE A 29 -12.95 5.58 9.30
C ILE A 29 -13.41 4.23 9.83
N THR A 30 -14.12 4.24 10.95
CA THR A 30 -14.92 3.11 11.43
C THR A 30 -16.37 3.30 10.98
N HIS A 31 -16.93 2.31 10.30
CA HIS A 31 -18.34 2.31 9.92
C HIS A 31 -19.12 1.34 10.81
N ASN A 32 -20.12 1.84 11.52
CA ASN A 32 -21.03 1.11 12.38
C ASN A 32 -22.47 1.27 11.86
N GLY A 33 -22.83 0.53 10.81
CA GLY A 33 -24.08 0.75 10.08
C GLY A 33 -24.09 2.11 9.40
N ILE A 34 -25.00 3.00 9.80
CA ILE A 34 -25.10 4.39 9.27
C ILE A 34 -24.14 5.37 9.96
N LEU A 35 -23.57 5.00 11.11
CA LEU A 35 -22.65 5.85 11.86
C LEU A 35 -21.24 5.71 11.30
N GLN A 36 -20.52 6.83 11.24
CA GLN A 36 -19.15 6.91 10.78
C GLN A 36 -18.31 7.67 11.79
N ASP A 37 -17.28 7.02 12.31
CA ASP A 37 -16.32 7.60 13.24
C ASP A 37 -14.98 7.80 12.50
N VAL A 38 -14.66 9.03 12.16
CA VAL A 38 -13.40 9.39 11.50
C VAL A 38 -12.29 9.44 12.53
N VAL A 39 -11.15 8.81 12.24
CA VAL A 39 -9.95 8.94 13.09
C VAL A 39 -9.46 10.38 13.02
N ASN A 40 -9.35 11.05 14.18
CA ASN A 40 -8.86 12.42 14.25
C ASN A 40 -7.40 12.49 13.75
N LYS A 41 -7.03 13.59 13.12
CA LYS A 41 -5.64 13.82 12.63
C LYS A 41 -4.60 13.69 13.75
N ASP A 42 -4.91 14.17 14.96
CA ASP A 42 -4.04 14.11 16.13
C ASP A 42 -3.88 12.67 16.70
N SER A 43 -4.69 11.74 16.23
CA SER A 43 -4.63 10.32 16.61
C SER A 43 -3.74 9.49 15.69
N PHE A 44 -3.16 10.11 14.66
CA PHE A 44 -2.09 9.52 13.85
C PHE A 44 -0.76 9.96 14.42
N TYR A 45 0.10 9.01 14.72
CA TYR A 45 1.42 9.30 15.29
C TYR A 45 2.49 8.43 14.66
N ILE A 46 3.72 8.93 14.68
CA ILE A 46 4.87 8.26 14.10
C ILE A 46 5.57 7.47 15.19
N ILE A 47 5.89 6.22 14.91
CA ILE A 47 6.72 5.37 15.77
C ILE A 47 8.02 5.03 15.07
N GLU A 48 9.11 5.05 15.84
CA GLU A 48 10.43 4.63 15.39
C GLU A 48 10.51 3.11 15.31
N LYS A 49 11.13 2.60 14.26
CA LYS A 49 11.45 1.18 14.05
C LYS A 49 12.96 1.02 13.85
N LEU A 50 13.45 -0.20 14.01
CA LEU A 50 14.87 -0.48 13.77
C LEU A 50 15.25 -0.30 12.28
N GLY A 51 16.50 0.06 12.02
CA GLY A 51 17.07 0.11 10.67
C GLY A 51 16.61 1.31 9.82
N GLY A 52 16.40 2.47 10.42
CA GLY A 52 16.00 3.70 9.70
C GLY A 52 14.57 3.66 9.18
N ARG A 53 13.73 2.81 9.75
CA ARG A 53 12.30 2.72 9.42
C ARG A 53 11.46 3.45 10.45
N LYS A 54 10.35 3.99 9.99
CA LYS A 54 9.27 4.52 10.82
C LYS A 54 7.95 3.84 10.45
N ALA A 55 6.94 4.05 11.25
CA ALA A 55 5.59 3.70 10.86
C ALA A 55 4.60 4.77 11.30
N LEU A 56 3.68 5.14 10.41
CA LEU A 56 2.49 5.90 10.76
C LEU A 56 1.51 4.93 11.43
N LYS A 57 1.15 5.23 12.66
CA LYS A 57 0.30 4.36 13.48
C LYS A 57 -0.97 5.09 13.89
N PHE A 58 -2.09 4.39 13.87
CA PHE A 58 -3.38 4.87 14.36
C PHE A 58 -4.26 3.71 14.82
N THR A 59 -5.26 4.03 15.61
CA THR A 59 -6.26 3.06 16.10
C THR A 59 -7.64 3.52 15.70
N PHE A 60 -8.44 2.59 15.17
CA PHE A 60 -9.83 2.83 14.82
C PHE A 60 -10.67 3.02 16.09
N PRO A 61 -11.46 4.11 16.20
CA PRO A 61 -12.34 4.34 17.32
C PRO A 61 -13.60 3.45 17.23
N ASN A 62 -14.25 3.19 18.37
CA ASN A 62 -15.58 2.58 18.49
C ASN A 62 -15.77 1.26 17.73
N VAL A 63 -14.71 0.47 17.58
CA VAL A 63 -14.78 -0.82 16.88
C VAL A 63 -15.61 -1.83 17.67
N GLN A 64 -16.60 -2.42 17.01
CA GLN A 64 -17.48 -3.45 17.56
C GLN A 64 -17.66 -4.60 16.56
N LYS A 65 -18.37 -5.64 16.99
CA LYS A 65 -18.68 -6.75 16.07
C LYS A 65 -19.54 -6.25 14.91
N GLY A 66 -19.08 -6.48 13.68
CA GLY A 66 -19.75 -6.04 12.45
C GLY A 66 -19.29 -4.67 11.94
N SER A 67 -18.37 -3.98 12.62
CA SER A 67 -17.75 -2.75 12.08
C SER A 67 -17.01 -3.04 10.79
N ILE A 68 -17.07 -2.07 9.86
CA ILE A 68 -16.21 -2.02 8.67
C ILE A 68 -15.12 -0.97 8.92
N LEU A 69 -13.87 -1.37 8.77
CA LEU A 69 -12.72 -0.51 8.95
C LEU A 69 -12.17 -0.12 7.57
N GLU A 70 -12.19 1.17 7.29
CA GLU A 70 -11.70 1.75 6.04
C GLU A 70 -10.51 2.64 6.31
N TYR A 71 -9.43 2.48 5.54
CA TYR A 71 -8.32 3.43 5.53
C TYR A 71 -7.70 3.55 4.15
N LYS A 72 -7.10 4.70 3.91
CA LYS A 72 -6.31 4.99 2.73
C LYS A 72 -5.07 5.78 3.09
N TYR A 73 -4.06 5.68 2.26
CA TYR A 73 -2.85 6.49 2.31
C TYR A 73 -2.16 6.51 0.95
N THR A 74 -1.26 7.47 0.78
CA THR A 74 -0.33 7.53 -0.34
C THR A 74 1.08 7.39 0.20
N LEU A 75 1.85 6.45 -0.34
CA LEU A 75 3.28 6.32 -0.07
C LEU A 75 4.05 6.93 -1.24
N VAL A 76 4.79 7.99 -0.97
CA VAL A 76 5.75 8.57 -1.91
C VAL A 76 7.10 7.91 -1.64
N THR A 77 7.70 7.30 -2.66
CA THR A 77 8.95 6.56 -2.53
C THR A 77 9.93 6.91 -3.64
N PRO A 78 11.21 7.19 -3.33
CA PRO A 78 12.27 7.30 -4.32
C PRO A 78 12.85 5.94 -4.72
N PHE A 79 12.44 4.85 -4.05
CA PHE A 79 13.01 3.50 -4.21
C PHE A 79 12.28 2.71 -5.30
N PHE A 80 12.32 3.21 -6.54
CA PHE A 80 11.65 2.52 -7.65
C PHE A 80 12.27 1.16 -8.02
N PHE A 81 13.49 0.84 -7.57
CA PHE A 81 14.10 -0.49 -7.78
C PHE A 81 13.65 -1.54 -6.75
N ASP A 82 13.09 -1.10 -5.64
CA ASP A 82 12.60 -1.96 -4.56
C ASP A 82 11.16 -1.55 -4.19
N MET A 83 10.32 -1.49 -5.21
CA MET A 83 8.93 -1.09 -5.03
C MET A 83 8.16 -2.17 -4.30
N ASN A 84 7.64 -1.82 -3.13
CA ASN A 84 6.69 -2.65 -2.44
C ASN A 84 5.45 -2.85 -3.31
N GLY A 85 5.02 -4.09 -3.49
CA GLY A 85 3.74 -4.40 -4.10
C GLY A 85 2.58 -4.10 -3.15
N TRP A 86 1.44 -4.72 -3.41
CA TRP A 86 0.25 -4.58 -2.59
C TRP A 86 -0.35 -5.94 -2.24
N GLU A 87 -0.62 -6.16 -0.96
CA GLU A 87 -1.36 -7.32 -0.47
C GLU A 87 -2.85 -6.96 -0.41
N PHE A 88 -3.65 -7.53 -1.32
CA PHE A 88 -5.10 -7.35 -1.30
C PHE A 88 -5.76 -8.17 -0.19
N GLN A 89 -5.16 -9.30 0.16
CA GLN A 89 -5.67 -10.24 1.16
C GLN A 89 -4.89 -10.12 2.47
N ASN A 90 -5.60 -10.13 3.57
CA ASN A 90 -5.03 -10.08 4.91
C ASN A 90 -5.78 -11.05 5.86
N ASN A 91 -5.50 -10.98 7.16
CA ASN A 91 -6.10 -11.86 8.15
C ASN A 91 -7.59 -11.58 8.42
N PHE A 92 -8.15 -10.54 7.83
CA PHE A 92 -9.57 -10.19 7.92
C PHE A 92 -10.22 -10.22 6.54
N PRO A 93 -11.52 -10.54 6.43
CA PRO A 93 -12.24 -10.40 5.18
C PRO A 93 -12.17 -8.95 4.70
N THR A 94 -11.88 -8.77 3.42
CA THR A 94 -11.74 -7.44 2.83
C THR A 94 -12.84 -7.24 1.78
N ILE A 95 -13.72 -6.28 2.02
CA ILE A 95 -14.83 -5.97 1.11
C ILE A 95 -14.32 -5.35 -0.18
N TYR A 96 -13.36 -4.40 -0.04
CA TYR A 96 -12.80 -3.64 -1.16
C TYR A 96 -11.35 -3.29 -0.89
N SER A 97 -10.48 -3.62 -1.82
CA SER A 97 -9.07 -3.27 -1.78
C SER A 97 -8.68 -2.59 -3.10
N PHE A 98 -8.11 -1.40 -2.98
CA PHE A 98 -7.70 -0.54 -4.09
C PHE A 98 -6.21 -0.27 -3.99
N PHE A 99 -5.51 -0.45 -5.09
CA PHE A 99 -4.10 -0.10 -5.21
C PHE A 99 -3.87 0.69 -6.49
N GLN A 100 -3.18 1.82 -6.37
CA GLN A 100 -2.82 2.66 -7.49
C GLN A 100 -1.32 2.93 -7.48
N THR A 101 -0.70 2.87 -8.65
CA THR A 101 0.69 3.32 -8.83
C THR A 101 0.74 4.43 -9.86
N ILE A 102 1.60 5.43 -9.61
CA ILE A 102 1.92 6.52 -10.53
C ILE A 102 3.43 6.47 -10.75
N LEU A 103 3.86 6.06 -11.92
CA LEU A 103 5.25 5.78 -12.24
C LEU A 103 5.68 6.53 -13.50
N PRO A 104 6.93 7.02 -13.59
CA PRO A 104 7.43 7.63 -14.82
C PRO A 104 7.38 6.63 -15.98
N VAL A 105 6.94 7.06 -17.17
CA VAL A 105 6.77 6.18 -18.35
C VAL A 105 8.07 5.54 -18.86
N ASN A 106 9.21 6.12 -18.53
CA ASN A 106 10.53 5.63 -18.92
C ASN A 106 11.05 4.47 -18.03
N ILE A 107 10.39 4.18 -16.90
CA ILE A 107 10.72 3.06 -16.03
C ILE A 107 9.74 1.92 -16.27
N LYS A 108 10.27 0.76 -16.65
CA LYS A 108 9.44 -0.41 -16.95
C LYS A 108 9.52 -1.43 -15.83
N PHE A 109 8.37 -1.97 -15.46
CA PHE A 109 8.23 -3.00 -14.44
C PHE A 109 7.51 -4.22 -14.97
N ASN A 110 7.94 -5.39 -14.53
CA ASN A 110 7.14 -6.60 -14.58
C ASN A 110 6.16 -6.59 -13.40
N ARG A 111 4.90 -6.85 -13.67
CA ARG A 111 3.82 -6.86 -12.67
C ARG A 111 3.33 -8.29 -12.52
N VAL A 112 3.57 -8.87 -11.37
CA VAL A 112 3.21 -10.28 -11.10
C VAL A 112 2.08 -10.32 -10.09
N LEU A 113 0.98 -10.93 -10.48
CA LEU A 113 -0.16 -11.19 -9.58
C LEU A 113 -0.02 -12.59 -8.99
N TYR A 114 -0.03 -12.68 -7.68
CA TYR A 114 0.02 -13.92 -6.91
C TYR A 114 -1.32 -14.20 -6.23
N GLY A 115 -1.48 -15.45 -5.79
CA GLY A 115 -2.63 -15.91 -5.03
C GLY A 115 -3.82 -16.35 -5.89
N PRO A 116 -4.85 -16.91 -5.24
CA PRO A 116 -5.94 -17.59 -5.93
C PRO A 116 -6.98 -16.65 -6.55
N LYS A 117 -7.12 -15.41 -6.01
CA LYS A 117 -8.15 -14.48 -6.47
C LYS A 117 -7.61 -13.58 -7.58
N LYS A 118 -8.36 -13.50 -8.66
CA LYS A 118 -8.10 -12.58 -9.77
C LYS A 118 -8.57 -11.16 -9.41
N LEU A 119 -8.03 -10.16 -10.12
CA LEU A 119 -8.49 -8.78 -10.04
C LEU A 119 -9.94 -8.67 -10.53
N ASP A 120 -10.75 -7.91 -9.81
CA ASP A 120 -12.10 -7.54 -10.23
C ASP A 120 -12.06 -6.40 -11.26
N ASN A 121 -11.06 -5.53 -11.17
CA ASN A 121 -10.79 -4.49 -12.16
C ASN A 121 -9.30 -4.19 -12.26
N HIS A 122 -8.84 -3.90 -13.47
CA HIS A 122 -7.54 -3.33 -13.77
C HIS A 122 -7.69 -2.32 -14.90
N SER A 123 -7.18 -1.10 -14.70
CA SER A 123 -7.11 -0.08 -15.72
C SER A 123 -5.78 0.64 -15.69
N ASN A 124 -5.34 1.16 -16.83
CA ASN A 124 -4.15 1.99 -16.94
C ASN A 124 -4.38 3.15 -17.90
N TYR A 125 -3.68 4.23 -17.67
CA TYR A 125 -3.65 5.38 -18.58
C TYR A 125 -2.36 6.19 -18.40
N ILE A 126 -2.04 6.99 -19.41
CA ILE A 126 -0.93 7.94 -19.35
C ILE A 126 -1.45 9.31 -18.90
N LYS A 127 -0.83 9.87 -17.88
CA LYS A 127 -1.04 11.23 -17.41
C LYS A 127 0.13 12.09 -17.85
N LYS A 128 -0.11 13.09 -18.69
CA LYS A 128 0.90 14.04 -19.14
C LYS A 128 1.42 14.85 -17.95
N ASP A 129 2.73 15.05 -17.93
CA ASP A 129 3.43 15.80 -16.88
C ASP A 129 3.06 15.33 -15.46
N GLY A 130 2.66 14.05 -15.32
CA GLY A 130 2.06 13.49 -14.11
C GLY A 130 3.05 13.11 -13.02
N PHE A 131 4.35 13.15 -13.30
CA PHE A 131 5.40 12.79 -12.37
C PHE A 131 6.45 13.91 -12.28
N LEU A 132 6.67 14.42 -11.06
CA LEU A 132 7.71 15.41 -10.75
C LEU A 132 9.05 14.69 -10.56
N ILE A 133 10.08 15.15 -11.26
CA ILE A 133 11.46 14.68 -11.05
C ILE A 133 12.12 15.57 -9.99
N PRO A 134 12.43 15.06 -8.80
CA PRO A 134 12.94 15.89 -7.70
C PRO A 134 14.28 16.55 -8.00
N SER A 135 15.14 15.94 -8.85
CA SER A 135 16.50 16.41 -9.09
C SER A 135 16.58 17.71 -9.90
N ASN A 136 15.57 18.02 -10.72
CA ASN A 136 15.59 19.19 -11.60
C ASN A 136 14.27 19.94 -11.69
N ASN A 137 13.28 19.62 -10.82
CA ASN A 137 11.91 20.13 -10.86
C ASN A 137 11.20 19.97 -12.23
N GLY A 138 11.72 19.09 -13.08
CA GLY A 138 11.10 18.75 -14.35
C GLY A 138 9.91 17.82 -14.16
N HIS A 139 9.00 17.81 -15.14
CA HIS A 139 7.88 16.87 -15.17
C HIS A 139 8.07 15.91 -16.34
N VAL A 140 7.64 14.67 -16.14
CA VAL A 140 7.56 13.66 -17.19
C VAL A 140 6.17 13.01 -17.16
N ASP A 141 5.81 12.43 -18.29
CA ASP A 141 4.59 11.64 -18.36
C ASP A 141 4.64 10.48 -17.38
N SER A 142 3.52 10.17 -16.77
CA SER A 142 3.39 9.04 -15.85
C SER A 142 2.42 7.99 -16.37
N GLU A 143 2.72 6.74 -16.12
CA GLU A 143 1.80 5.62 -16.25
C GLU A 143 1.07 5.44 -14.92
N VAL A 144 -0.24 5.62 -14.94
CA VAL A 144 -1.12 5.38 -13.79
C VAL A 144 -1.73 4.00 -13.96
N ASN A 145 -1.54 3.12 -12.99
CA ASN A 145 -2.16 1.80 -12.96
C ASN A 145 -3.07 1.69 -11.75
N ILE A 146 -4.26 1.16 -11.94
CA ILE A 146 -5.28 0.96 -10.92
C ILE A 146 -5.64 -0.51 -10.86
N TYR A 147 -5.65 -1.07 -9.66
CA TYR A 147 -5.98 -2.47 -9.38
C TYR A 147 -7.03 -2.53 -8.27
N VAL A 148 -8.06 -3.32 -8.49
CA VAL A 148 -9.16 -3.50 -7.54
C VAL A 148 -9.43 -4.98 -7.32
N MET A 149 -9.56 -5.36 -6.05
CA MET A 149 -10.14 -6.63 -5.63
C MET A 149 -11.28 -6.39 -4.65
N LYS A 150 -12.35 -7.20 -4.75
CA LYS A 150 -13.54 -7.13 -3.90
C LYS A 150 -13.83 -8.48 -3.26
N ASN A 151 -14.51 -8.45 -2.12
CA ASN A 151 -15.00 -9.66 -1.45
C ASN A 151 -13.90 -10.72 -1.27
N ILE A 152 -12.78 -10.31 -0.69
CA ILE A 152 -11.60 -11.14 -0.48
C ILE A 152 -11.77 -11.85 0.87
N PRO A 153 -11.70 -13.19 0.92
CA PRO A 153 -11.78 -13.91 2.18
C PRO A 153 -10.57 -13.60 3.06
N SER A 154 -10.71 -13.76 4.38
CA SER A 154 -9.57 -13.73 5.28
C SER A 154 -8.58 -14.83 4.92
N PHE A 155 -7.30 -14.53 5.08
CA PHE A 155 -6.24 -15.53 4.99
C PHE A 155 -6.06 -16.18 6.35
N ALA A 156 -6.12 -17.51 6.38
CA ALA A 156 -5.78 -18.32 7.55
C ALA A 156 -4.48 -19.07 7.24
N GLU A 157 -3.49 -18.93 8.11
CA GLU A 157 -2.27 -19.73 8.01
C GLU A 157 -2.56 -21.18 8.38
N GLU A 158 -2.16 -22.10 7.53
CA GLU A 158 -2.24 -23.55 7.78
C GLU A 158 -0.90 -24.07 8.30
N SER A 159 -0.98 -25.13 9.11
CA SER A 159 0.24 -25.81 9.60
C SER A 159 1.07 -26.32 8.41
N PHE A 160 2.38 -26.11 8.47
CA PHE A 160 3.35 -26.48 7.42
C PHE A 160 3.33 -25.62 6.14
N MET A 161 2.70 -24.46 6.15
CA MET A 161 2.79 -23.53 5.05
C MET A 161 4.21 -22.94 4.93
N LEU A 162 4.81 -23.00 3.73
CA LEU A 162 6.19 -22.56 3.52
C LEU A 162 6.36 -21.04 3.69
N SER A 163 5.53 -20.24 3.05
CA SER A 163 5.54 -18.79 3.13
C SER A 163 4.18 -18.23 2.81
N ARG A 164 3.66 -17.38 3.68
CA ARG A 164 2.39 -16.67 3.49
C ARG A 164 2.33 -15.93 2.14
N THR A 165 3.42 -15.31 1.73
CA THR A 165 3.50 -14.49 0.50
C THR A 165 3.26 -15.28 -0.78
N ASN A 166 3.40 -16.61 -0.77
CA ASN A 166 3.14 -17.45 -1.95
C ASN A 166 1.65 -17.75 -2.17
N TYR A 167 0.83 -17.56 -1.13
CA TYR A 167 -0.58 -17.98 -1.12
C TYR A 167 -1.57 -16.82 -1.08
N ILE A 168 -1.16 -15.66 -0.56
CA ILE A 168 -2.03 -14.49 -0.50
C ILE A 168 -2.21 -13.83 -1.85
N SER A 169 -3.40 -13.24 -2.06
CA SER A 169 -3.66 -12.42 -3.24
C SER A 169 -2.94 -11.09 -3.13
N ARG A 170 -1.89 -10.91 -3.93
CA ARG A 170 -1.01 -9.73 -3.94
C ARG A 170 -0.49 -9.43 -5.33
N ILE A 171 -0.08 -8.20 -5.55
CA ILE A 171 0.69 -7.79 -6.73
C ILE A 171 2.12 -7.42 -6.30
N ALA A 172 3.11 -7.86 -7.07
CA ALA A 172 4.50 -7.47 -6.91
C ALA A 172 4.99 -6.72 -8.15
N TYR A 173 5.95 -5.83 -7.94
CA TYR A 173 6.63 -5.08 -8.98
C TYR A 173 8.09 -5.50 -9.04
N GLU A 174 8.54 -5.91 -10.22
CA GLU A 174 9.92 -6.30 -10.48
C GLU A 174 10.47 -5.40 -11.59
N PRO A 175 11.59 -4.69 -11.40
CA PRO A 175 12.17 -3.87 -12.46
C PRO A 175 12.65 -4.75 -13.61
N LEU A 176 12.29 -4.40 -14.84
CA LEU A 176 12.64 -5.17 -16.05
C LEU A 176 14.11 -5.02 -16.47
N SER A 177 14.77 -3.96 -16.04
CA SER A 177 16.20 -3.76 -16.26
C SER A 177 16.82 -3.07 -15.06
N ARG A 178 17.94 -3.60 -14.57
CA ARG A 178 18.89 -2.77 -13.82
C ARG A 178 19.46 -1.78 -14.83
N CYS A 179 19.08 -0.51 -14.77
CA CYS A 179 19.88 0.52 -15.41
C CYS A 179 21.32 0.38 -14.89
N ARG A 180 22.20 -0.24 -15.69
CA ARG A 180 23.62 -0.06 -15.47
C ARG A 180 23.88 1.41 -15.77
N SER A 181 24.02 2.21 -14.73
CA SER A 181 24.66 3.50 -14.84
C SER A 181 26.08 3.24 -15.36
N THR A 182 26.29 3.44 -16.64
CA THR A 182 27.64 3.63 -17.16
C THR A 182 28.07 5.00 -16.64
N ILE A 183 28.98 4.99 -15.70
CA ILE A 183 29.75 6.16 -15.24
C ILE A 183 30.68 6.61 -16.36
#